data_f3b322fe436cb10e6448389aace7ab45
#
_entry.id   f3b322fe436cb10e6448389aace7ab45
#
_cell.length_a   1.000
_cell.length_b   1.000
_cell.length_c   1.000
_cell.angle_alpha   90.00
_cell.angle_beta   90.00
_cell.angle_gamma   90.00
#
_symmetry.space_group_name_H-M   'P 1'
#
loop_
_entity.id
_entity.type
_entity.pdbx_description
1 polymer ?
#
loop_
_entity_poly.entity_id
_entity_poly.type
_entity_poly.pdbx_seq_one_letter_code
_entity_poly.pdbx_strand_id
1 'polypeptide(L)'
;NDFAYAQQAVRYHCIDYILKPVEKEQLIAVLQKVAAMSEKKEIRRKDRQEMEAAYLARNLIACLNGKYDRKNLDYIRNHMQISEGVRYVDIELFTPGDDCEDGVAREKQRELYGACCEWLSEDGNHAVFDVSHDEKSYDIGFIYCDYMASKSEMTQEVYMQAFQSYLSAIMQCPIQMLVGKRVQDISAISKSYSTACILKSIIAFHPKKDIYYYEKEAQVNESGIVLCKNCLDTLIGAIEKNEK
;
A
#
# COMPACT_ATOMS: atom_id res chain seq x y z
N ASN A 1 44.63 -37.70 -0.86
CA ASN A 1 43.28 -37.71 -0.26
C ASN A 1 42.54 -36.36 -0.38
N ASP A 2 43.19 -35.31 -0.92
CA ASP A 2 42.57 -33.96 -1.05
C ASP A 2 41.43 -33.96 -2.09
N PHE A 3 41.53 -34.83 -3.10
CA PHE A 3 40.51 -34.97 -4.13
C PHE A 3 39.13 -35.46 -3.57
N ALA A 4 39.12 -36.32 -2.57
CA ALA A 4 37.90 -36.84 -1.95
C ALA A 4 37.16 -35.72 -1.18
N TYR A 5 37.90 -34.81 -0.52
CA TYR A 5 37.31 -33.62 0.18
C TYR A 5 36.76 -32.60 -0.81
N ALA A 6 37.47 -32.36 -1.90
CA ALA A 6 36.97 -31.50 -2.98
C ALA A 6 35.69 -32.03 -3.59
N GLN A 7 35.60 -33.33 -3.83
CA GLN A 7 34.40 -33.98 -4.34
C GLN A 7 33.22 -33.90 -3.36
N GLN A 8 33.48 -34.05 -2.06
CA GLN A 8 32.46 -33.85 -1.03
C GLN A 8 32.00 -32.42 -0.96
N ALA A 9 32.91 -31.41 -1.02
CA ALA A 9 32.54 -30.01 -1.01
C ALA A 9 31.61 -29.64 -2.17
N VAL A 10 31.88 -30.15 -3.38
CA VAL A 10 30.98 -29.99 -4.54
C VAL A 10 29.63 -30.63 -4.29
N ARG A 11 29.60 -31.85 -3.73
CA ARG A 11 28.36 -32.61 -3.43
C ARG A 11 27.48 -31.88 -2.40
N TYR A 12 28.10 -31.17 -1.42
CA TYR A 12 27.39 -30.41 -0.39
C TYR A 12 27.17 -28.95 -0.78
N HIS A 13 27.45 -28.59 -2.04
CA HIS A 13 27.29 -27.21 -2.54
C HIS A 13 28.05 -26.17 -1.70
N CYS A 14 29.22 -26.53 -1.18
CA CYS A 14 30.09 -25.57 -0.49
C CYS A 14 30.52 -24.48 -1.47
N ILE A 15 30.54 -23.23 -1.00
CA ILE A 15 30.93 -22.06 -1.80
C ILE A 15 32.40 -22.13 -2.17
N ASP A 16 33.22 -22.62 -1.22
CA ASP A 16 34.68 -22.84 -1.37
C ASP A 16 35.16 -23.78 -0.28
N TYR A 17 36.43 -24.21 -0.37
CA TYR A 17 37.10 -24.98 0.66
C TYR A 17 38.53 -24.51 0.82
N ILE A 18 39.10 -24.59 2.04
CA ILE A 18 40.45 -24.16 2.37
C ILE A 18 41.23 -25.35 2.93
N LEU A 19 42.41 -25.59 2.38
CA LEU A 19 43.32 -26.62 2.85
C LEU A 19 44.13 -26.15 4.05
N LYS A 20 44.57 -27.08 4.88
CA LYS A 20 45.54 -26.84 5.98
C LYS A 20 46.95 -26.89 5.44
N PRO A 21 47.86 -26.00 5.87
CA PRO A 21 47.65 -24.89 6.80
C PRO A 21 46.83 -23.76 6.18
N VAL A 22 45.90 -23.15 6.98
CA VAL A 22 45.06 -22.07 6.53
C VAL A 22 45.88 -20.77 6.41
N GLU A 23 46.00 -20.28 5.19
CA GLU A 23 46.64 -19.00 4.91
C GLU A 23 45.65 -17.86 5.06
N LYS A 24 46.10 -16.76 5.68
CA LYS A 24 45.25 -15.60 5.98
C LYS A 24 44.64 -15.00 4.71
N GLU A 25 45.44 -14.92 3.65
CA GLU A 25 45.04 -14.36 2.35
C GLU A 25 43.95 -15.19 1.70
N GLN A 26 44.03 -16.53 1.75
CA GLN A 26 43.02 -17.44 1.23
C GLN A 26 41.70 -17.32 2.01
N LEU A 27 41.78 -17.23 3.33
CA LEU A 27 40.60 -17.06 4.17
C LEU A 27 39.88 -15.73 3.84
N ILE A 28 40.64 -14.64 3.73
CA ILE A 28 40.09 -13.32 3.37
C ILE A 28 39.41 -13.37 2.00
N ALA A 29 40.04 -13.98 0.99
CA ALA A 29 39.47 -14.11 -0.35
C ALA A 29 38.14 -14.89 -0.35
N VAL A 30 38.08 -15.99 0.40
CA VAL A 30 36.84 -16.77 0.54
C VAL A 30 35.72 -15.96 1.23
N LEU A 31 36.05 -15.24 2.32
CA LEU A 31 35.10 -14.40 3.04
C LEU A 31 34.58 -13.26 2.17
N GLN A 32 35.43 -12.61 1.38
CA GLN A 32 35.02 -11.57 0.44
C GLN A 32 34.07 -12.15 -0.65
N LYS A 33 34.39 -13.34 -1.17
CA LYS A 33 33.52 -14.04 -2.13
C LYS A 33 32.14 -14.35 -1.55
N VAL A 34 32.09 -14.85 -0.32
CA VAL A 34 30.83 -15.13 0.39
C VAL A 34 30.04 -13.86 0.62
N ALA A 35 30.67 -12.77 1.07
CA ALA A 35 30.04 -11.47 1.27
C ALA A 35 29.42 -10.94 -0.03
N ALA A 36 30.16 -10.94 -1.14
CA ALA A 36 29.68 -10.51 -2.44
C ALA A 36 28.52 -11.38 -2.96
N MET A 37 28.54 -12.69 -2.73
CA MET A 37 27.44 -13.58 -3.09
C MET A 37 26.18 -13.30 -2.26
N SER A 38 26.34 -13.04 -0.96
CA SER A 38 25.24 -12.70 -0.05
C SER A 38 24.58 -11.37 -0.45
N GLU A 39 25.39 -10.35 -0.71
CA GLU A 39 24.91 -9.04 -1.18
C GLU A 39 24.13 -9.17 -2.51
N LYS A 40 24.68 -9.88 -3.48
CA LYS A 40 24.01 -10.14 -4.76
C LYS A 40 22.68 -10.89 -4.61
N LYS A 41 22.62 -11.84 -3.65
CA LYS A 41 21.38 -12.57 -3.34
C LYS A 41 20.34 -11.65 -2.71
N GLU A 42 20.76 -10.76 -1.84
CA GLU A 42 19.87 -9.80 -1.17
C GLU A 42 19.31 -8.77 -2.16
N ILE A 43 20.15 -8.24 -3.06
CA ILE A 43 19.69 -7.33 -4.14
C ILE A 43 18.64 -8.04 -4.98
N ARG A 44 18.91 -9.26 -5.46
CA ARG A 44 17.94 -10.02 -6.28
C ARG A 44 16.65 -10.32 -5.53
N ARG A 45 16.72 -10.52 -4.20
CA ARG A 45 15.54 -10.74 -3.37
C ARG A 45 14.68 -9.48 -3.31
N LYS A 46 15.31 -8.32 -3.12
CA LYS A 46 14.62 -7.01 -3.11
C LYS A 46 13.97 -6.71 -4.45
N ASP A 47 14.73 -6.82 -5.55
CA ASP A 47 14.21 -6.59 -6.91
C ASP A 47 12.98 -7.47 -7.18
N ARG A 48 13.02 -8.73 -6.75
CA ARG A 48 11.90 -9.65 -6.91
C ARG A 48 10.69 -9.23 -6.10
N GLN A 49 10.89 -8.83 -4.84
CA GLN A 49 9.81 -8.36 -3.97
C GLN A 49 9.16 -7.10 -4.54
N GLU A 50 9.95 -6.15 -5.03
CA GLU A 50 9.45 -4.93 -5.68
C GLU A 50 8.62 -5.25 -6.93
N MET A 51 9.08 -6.18 -7.77
CA MET A 51 8.32 -6.63 -8.94
C MET A 51 7.00 -7.30 -8.55
N GLU A 52 7.00 -8.16 -7.55
CA GLU A 52 5.80 -8.85 -7.06
C GLU A 52 4.79 -7.83 -6.48
N ALA A 53 5.26 -6.84 -5.71
CA ALA A 53 4.44 -5.77 -5.16
C ALA A 53 3.84 -4.88 -6.27
N ALA A 54 4.63 -4.47 -7.26
CA ALA A 54 4.16 -3.68 -8.39
C ALA A 54 3.12 -4.43 -9.23
N TYR A 55 3.31 -5.75 -9.42
CA TYR A 55 2.35 -6.57 -10.15
C TYR A 55 1.06 -6.78 -9.37
N LEU A 56 1.13 -6.94 -8.04
CA LEU A 56 -0.05 -6.99 -7.17
C LEU A 56 -0.82 -5.66 -7.23
N ALA A 57 -0.14 -4.53 -7.10
CA ALA A 57 -0.74 -3.20 -7.20
C ALA A 57 -1.49 -3.01 -8.53
N ARG A 58 -0.88 -3.40 -9.65
CA ARG A 58 -1.52 -3.35 -10.97
C ARG A 58 -2.84 -4.14 -11.02
N ASN A 59 -2.86 -5.34 -10.45
CA ASN A 59 -4.06 -6.18 -10.41
C ASN A 59 -5.13 -5.57 -9.50
N LEU A 60 -4.74 -5.00 -8.36
CA LEU A 60 -5.65 -4.29 -7.45
C LEU A 60 -6.27 -3.06 -8.12
N ILE A 61 -5.48 -2.23 -8.79
CA ILE A 61 -5.97 -1.06 -9.54
C ILE A 61 -6.97 -1.48 -10.62
N ALA A 62 -6.74 -2.59 -11.31
CA ALA A 62 -7.70 -3.13 -12.28
C ALA A 62 -9.04 -3.49 -11.60
N CYS A 63 -9.01 -4.08 -10.39
CA CYS A 63 -10.20 -4.38 -9.60
C CYS A 63 -10.91 -3.11 -9.10
N LEU A 64 -10.18 -2.09 -8.65
CA LEU A 64 -10.77 -0.80 -8.23
C LEU A 64 -11.54 -0.15 -9.37
N ASN A 65 -10.99 -0.20 -10.58
CA ASN A 65 -11.61 0.38 -11.77
C ASN A 65 -12.70 -0.50 -12.39
N GLY A 66 -13.00 -1.67 -11.81
CA GLY A 66 -13.95 -2.62 -12.38
C GLY A 66 -13.52 -3.23 -13.71
N LYS A 67 -12.26 -3.11 -14.09
CA LYS A 67 -11.67 -3.59 -15.35
C LYS A 67 -10.74 -4.79 -15.08
N TYR A 68 -11.30 -5.87 -14.56
CA TYR A 68 -10.54 -7.05 -14.18
C TYR A 68 -11.17 -8.33 -14.77
N ASP A 69 -10.36 -9.38 -14.87
CA ASP A 69 -10.77 -10.71 -15.22
C ASP A 69 -10.46 -11.72 -14.08
N ARG A 70 -10.77 -12.99 -14.33
CA ARG A 70 -10.51 -14.05 -13.34
C ARG A 70 -9.02 -14.16 -12.98
N LYS A 71 -8.11 -13.90 -13.94
CA LYS A 71 -6.66 -14.01 -13.69
C LYS A 71 -6.18 -12.95 -12.72
N ASN A 72 -6.75 -11.73 -12.79
CA ASN A 72 -6.44 -10.68 -11.82
C ASN A 72 -6.84 -11.11 -10.41
N LEU A 73 -8.07 -11.65 -10.25
CA LEU A 73 -8.56 -12.11 -8.94
C LEU A 73 -7.75 -13.29 -8.41
N ASP A 74 -7.46 -14.28 -9.25
CA ASP A 74 -6.66 -15.45 -8.87
C ASP A 74 -5.24 -15.03 -8.44
N TYR A 75 -4.64 -14.06 -9.15
CA TYR A 75 -3.34 -13.52 -8.76
C TYR A 75 -3.40 -12.84 -7.38
N ILE A 76 -4.36 -11.95 -7.15
CA ILE A 76 -4.52 -11.25 -5.88
C ILE A 76 -4.71 -12.26 -4.74
N ARG A 77 -5.60 -13.24 -4.88
CA ARG A 77 -5.87 -14.26 -3.86
C ARG A 77 -4.68 -15.15 -3.54
N ASN A 78 -3.78 -15.37 -4.51
CA ASN A 78 -2.56 -16.16 -4.31
C ASN A 78 -1.42 -15.37 -3.66
N HIS A 79 -1.44 -14.04 -3.73
CA HIS A 79 -0.34 -13.19 -3.25
C HIS A 79 -0.75 -12.27 -2.09
N MET A 80 -2.01 -12.27 -1.72
CA MET A 80 -2.54 -11.47 -0.62
C MET A 80 -3.50 -12.32 0.21
N GLN A 81 -3.33 -12.30 1.53
CA GLN A 81 -4.30 -12.90 2.42
C GLN A 81 -5.58 -12.06 2.43
N ILE A 82 -6.66 -12.62 1.90
CA ILE A 82 -7.97 -11.96 1.89
C ILE A 82 -8.88 -12.78 2.77
N SER A 83 -9.47 -12.14 3.77
CA SER A 83 -10.57 -12.69 4.55
C SER A 83 -11.89 -12.03 4.15
N GLU A 84 -12.99 -12.53 4.70
CA GLU A 84 -14.28 -11.85 4.61
C GLU A 84 -14.17 -10.44 5.20
N GLY A 85 -14.76 -9.47 4.50
CA GLY A 85 -14.72 -8.08 4.92
C GLY A 85 -13.48 -7.33 4.47
N VAL A 86 -13.61 -6.73 3.30
CA VAL A 86 -12.55 -5.95 2.65
C VAL A 86 -13.01 -4.51 2.50
N ARG A 87 -12.10 -3.56 2.67
CA ARG A 87 -12.32 -2.13 2.45
C ARG A 87 -11.17 -1.53 1.68
N TYR A 88 -11.48 -0.58 0.83
CA TYR A 88 -10.51 0.35 0.31
C TYR A 88 -10.39 1.54 1.26
N VAL A 89 -9.17 1.95 1.53
CA VAL A 89 -8.84 3.13 2.33
C VAL A 89 -7.98 4.05 1.49
N ASP A 90 -8.39 5.30 1.36
CA ASP A 90 -7.59 6.36 0.77
C ASP A 90 -6.82 7.08 1.88
N ILE A 91 -5.52 7.28 1.70
CA ILE A 91 -4.64 7.95 2.65
C ILE A 91 -4.13 9.21 1.99
N GLU A 92 -4.56 10.36 2.51
CA GLU A 92 -4.23 11.67 1.98
C GLU A 92 -3.26 12.41 2.89
N LEU A 93 -2.22 12.98 2.28
CA LEU A 93 -1.34 13.93 2.95
C LEU A 93 -1.95 15.31 2.88
N PHE A 94 -2.17 15.91 4.03
CA PHE A 94 -2.59 17.31 4.09
C PHE A 94 -1.35 18.21 4.08
N THR A 95 -0.95 18.69 2.90
CA THR A 95 0.08 19.73 2.78
C THR A 95 -0.57 21.10 2.90
N PRO A 96 -0.25 21.89 3.93
CA PRO A 96 -0.76 23.25 4.01
C PRO A 96 -0.09 24.13 2.95
N GLY A 97 -0.88 24.58 1.98
CA GLY A 97 -0.47 25.56 0.96
C GLY A 97 -0.30 24.97 -0.44
N ASP A 98 -0.86 25.67 -1.42
CA ASP A 98 -0.81 25.35 -2.86
C ASP A 98 0.61 25.43 -3.48
N ASP A 99 1.64 25.78 -2.71
CA ASP A 99 3.00 26.09 -3.18
C ASP A 99 4.03 24.97 -2.88
N CYS A 100 3.60 23.73 -2.64
CA CYS A 100 4.56 22.65 -2.49
C CYS A 100 5.16 22.31 -3.86
N GLU A 101 6.48 22.52 -4.03
CA GLU A 101 7.20 22.11 -5.24
C GLU A 101 6.95 20.61 -5.49
N ASP A 102 6.61 20.25 -6.74
CA ASP A 102 6.27 18.85 -7.14
C ASP A 102 7.28 17.81 -6.65
N GLY A 103 8.56 18.20 -6.51
CA GLY A 103 9.62 17.34 -6.00
C GLY A 103 9.44 16.93 -4.55
N VAL A 104 9.05 17.89 -3.69
CA VAL A 104 8.87 17.66 -2.23
C VAL A 104 7.64 16.79 -1.96
N ALA A 105 6.58 17.01 -2.72
CA ALA A 105 5.35 16.22 -2.58
C ALA A 105 5.57 14.75 -2.96
N ARG A 106 6.31 14.47 -4.04
CA ARG A 106 6.68 13.10 -4.43
C ARG A 106 7.59 12.42 -3.42
N GLU A 107 8.51 13.16 -2.79
CA GLU A 107 9.38 12.62 -1.74
C GLU A 107 8.55 12.21 -0.52
N LYS A 108 7.64 13.06 -0.08
CA LYS A 108 6.70 12.77 1.01
C LYS A 108 5.78 11.59 0.69
N GLN A 109 5.31 11.46 -0.55
CA GLN A 109 4.51 10.31 -0.96
C GLN A 109 5.31 8.99 -0.84
N ARG A 110 6.58 8.99 -1.26
CA ARG A 110 7.45 7.83 -1.11
C ARG A 110 7.71 7.48 0.35
N GLU A 111 7.90 8.48 1.18
CA GLU A 111 8.07 8.31 2.63
C GLU A 111 6.80 7.72 3.26
N LEU A 112 5.62 8.24 2.91
CA LEU A 112 4.34 7.71 3.35
C LEU A 112 4.13 6.27 2.88
N TYR A 113 4.44 5.97 1.61
CA TYR A 113 4.38 4.61 1.07
C TYR A 113 5.28 3.66 1.87
N GLY A 114 6.52 4.08 2.15
CA GLY A 114 7.46 3.31 2.96
C GLY A 114 6.93 3.03 4.37
N ALA A 115 6.38 4.04 5.04
CA ALA A 115 5.78 3.90 6.37
C ALA A 115 4.56 2.96 6.36
N CYS A 116 3.71 3.01 5.33
CA CYS A 116 2.61 2.06 5.16
C CYS A 116 3.12 0.62 4.99
N CYS A 117 4.14 0.42 4.17
CA CYS A 117 4.76 -0.89 3.96
C CYS A 117 5.42 -1.43 5.24
N GLU A 118 6.05 -0.57 6.04
CA GLU A 118 6.67 -0.94 7.31
C GLU A 118 5.62 -1.43 8.31
N TRP A 119 4.51 -0.70 8.47
CA TRP A 119 3.39 -1.12 9.32
C TRP A 119 2.84 -2.48 8.92
N LEU A 120 2.74 -2.74 7.63
CA LEU A 120 2.18 -3.97 7.07
C LEU A 120 3.19 -5.10 6.89
N SER A 121 4.48 -4.88 7.20
CA SER A 121 5.56 -5.85 6.97
C SER A 121 5.35 -7.18 7.69
N GLU A 122 4.74 -7.15 8.85
CA GLU A 122 4.43 -8.35 9.65
C GLU A 122 3.33 -9.22 9.03
N ASP A 123 2.46 -8.62 8.20
CA ASP A 123 1.37 -9.33 7.53
C ASP A 123 1.79 -9.95 6.19
N GLY A 124 2.98 -9.61 5.69
CA GLY A 124 3.53 -10.16 4.44
C GLY A 124 2.81 -9.69 3.17
N ASN A 125 1.84 -8.79 3.30
CA ASN A 125 0.93 -8.41 2.24
C ASN A 125 0.94 -6.89 2.02
N HIS A 126 1.70 -6.46 1.04
CA HIS A 126 1.72 -5.06 0.63
C HIS A 126 0.53 -4.75 -0.28
N ALA A 127 -0.64 -4.53 0.33
CA ALA A 127 -1.83 -4.04 -0.35
C ALA A 127 -1.85 -2.51 -0.43
N VAL A 128 -0.68 -1.89 -0.52
CA VAL A 128 -0.47 -0.45 -0.64
C VAL A 128 -0.08 -0.13 -2.06
N PHE A 129 -0.67 0.89 -2.65
CA PHE A 129 -0.38 1.28 -4.03
C PHE A 129 -0.68 2.77 -4.27
N ASP A 130 0.03 3.33 -5.24
CA ASP A 130 -0.18 4.69 -5.70
C ASP A 130 -1.50 4.77 -6.50
N VAL A 131 -2.40 5.66 -6.09
CA VAL A 131 -3.71 5.92 -6.73
C VAL A 131 -3.80 7.31 -7.30
N SER A 132 -2.69 8.01 -7.47
CA SER A 132 -2.66 9.36 -8.01
C SER A 132 -3.43 9.42 -9.33
N HIS A 133 -4.57 10.10 -9.33
CA HIS A 133 -5.41 10.28 -10.51
C HIS A 133 -5.03 11.53 -11.30
N ASP A 134 -4.41 12.50 -10.64
CA ASP A 134 -3.96 13.77 -11.19
C ASP A 134 -2.48 14.00 -10.87
N GLU A 135 -1.79 14.80 -11.68
CA GLU A 135 -0.39 15.17 -11.45
C GLU A 135 -0.14 15.86 -10.09
N LYS A 136 -1.20 16.32 -9.42
CA LYS A 136 -1.18 17.02 -8.13
C LYS A 136 -1.71 16.21 -6.96
N SER A 137 -2.24 15.00 -7.17
CA SER A 137 -2.71 14.15 -6.08
C SER A 137 -1.65 13.12 -5.72
N TYR A 138 -1.28 13.07 -4.45
CA TYR A 138 -0.27 12.16 -3.91
C TYR A 138 -0.90 11.15 -2.95
N ASP A 139 -2.04 10.62 -3.35
CA ASP A 139 -2.84 9.71 -2.54
C ASP A 139 -2.28 8.30 -2.59
N ILE A 140 -2.35 7.62 -1.46
CA ILE A 140 -1.96 6.21 -1.35
C ILE A 140 -3.19 5.38 -1.04
N GLY A 141 -3.44 4.38 -1.87
CA GLY A 141 -4.47 3.39 -1.66
C GLY A 141 -3.99 2.25 -0.77
N PHE A 142 -4.85 1.81 0.13
CA PHE A 142 -4.62 0.68 1.01
C PHE A 142 -5.83 -0.25 1.00
N ILE A 143 -5.59 -1.56 0.97
CA ILE A 143 -6.64 -2.57 1.12
C ILE A 143 -6.61 -3.10 2.55
N TYR A 144 -7.61 -2.74 3.31
CA TYR A 144 -7.84 -3.28 4.64
C TYR A 144 -8.67 -4.57 4.55
N CYS A 145 -8.29 -5.58 5.33
CA CYS A 145 -9.06 -6.80 5.53
C CYS A 145 -9.34 -6.98 7.03
N ASP A 146 -10.52 -7.46 7.37
CA ASP A 146 -10.97 -7.58 8.78
C ASP A 146 -10.04 -8.43 9.65
N TYR A 147 -9.32 -9.40 9.06
CA TYR A 147 -8.34 -10.22 9.80
C TYR A 147 -7.19 -9.39 10.40
N MET A 148 -6.84 -8.23 9.81
CA MET A 148 -5.73 -7.40 10.27
C MET A 148 -5.97 -6.88 11.68
N ALA A 149 -7.18 -6.40 11.96
CA ALA A 149 -7.58 -5.99 13.29
C ALA A 149 -7.73 -7.19 14.23
N SER A 150 -8.32 -8.29 13.75
CA SER A 150 -8.54 -9.51 14.55
C SER A 150 -7.22 -10.15 14.99
N LYS A 151 -6.18 -10.16 14.15
CA LYS A 151 -4.84 -10.65 14.48
C LYS A 151 -4.20 -9.86 15.63
N SER A 152 -4.50 -8.58 15.71
CA SER A 152 -4.00 -7.68 16.75
C SER A 152 -4.95 -7.57 17.95
N GLU A 153 -5.99 -8.40 18.03
CA GLU A 153 -7.05 -8.37 19.07
C GLU A 153 -7.71 -6.98 19.20
N MET A 154 -7.81 -6.25 18.08
CA MET A 154 -8.37 -4.89 18.02
C MET A 154 -9.69 -4.88 17.27
N THR A 155 -10.50 -3.86 17.53
CA THR A 155 -11.60 -3.51 16.63
C THR A 155 -11.04 -2.79 15.39
N GLN A 156 -11.81 -2.76 14.31
CA GLN A 156 -11.42 -2.03 13.10
C GLN A 156 -11.08 -0.55 13.39
N GLU A 157 -11.90 0.11 14.20
CA GLU A 157 -11.70 1.51 14.55
C GLU A 157 -10.39 1.73 15.31
N VAL A 158 -10.09 0.87 16.28
CA VAL A 158 -8.83 0.94 17.06
C VAL A 158 -7.63 0.70 16.16
N TYR A 159 -7.70 -0.29 15.27
CA TYR A 159 -6.63 -0.58 14.30
C TYR A 159 -6.39 0.62 13.37
N MET A 160 -7.44 1.19 12.78
CA MET A 160 -7.32 2.35 11.90
C MET A 160 -6.78 3.58 12.62
N GLN A 161 -7.21 3.80 13.88
CA GLN A 161 -6.70 4.91 14.68
C GLN A 161 -5.22 4.74 15.03
N ALA A 162 -4.80 3.52 15.37
CA ALA A 162 -3.39 3.21 15.64
C ALA A 162 -2.54 3.41 14.38
N PHE A 163 -3.00 2.94 13.24
CA PHE A 163 -2.32 3.12 11.95
C PHE A 163 -2.19 4.59 11.57
N GLN A 164 -3.28 5.35 11.64
CA GLN A 164 -3.28 6.80 11.36
C GLN A 164 -2.32 7.55 12.29
N SER A 165 -2.34 7.23 13.60
CA SER A 165 -1.45 7.86 14.57
C SER A 165 0.02 7.54 14.30
N TYR A 166 0.34 6.31 13.91
CA TYR A 166 1.67 5.89 13.51
C TYR A 166 2.16 6.69 12.29
N LEU A 167 1.35 6.76 11.23
CA LEU A 167 1.70 7.49 10.02
C LEU A 167 1.89 8.99 10.30
N SER A 168 0.99 9.60 11.08
CA SER A 168 1.09 11.02 11.45
C SER A 168 2.35 11.32 12.26
N ALA A 169 2.78 10.41 13.11
CA ALA A 169 4.00 10.56 13.90
C ALA A 169 5.26 10.52 13.03
N ILE A 170 5.31 9.63 12.03
CA ILE A 170 6.44 9.52 11.10
C ILE A 170 6.48 10.75 10.17
N MET A 171 5.37 11.06 9.54
CA MET A 171 5.27 12.11 8.54
C MET A 171 5.34 13.52 9.13
N GLN A 172 5.14 13.67 10.45
CA GLN A 172 5.09 14.97 11.16
C GLN A 172 4.11 15.96 10.49
N CYS A 173 3.09 15.43 9.84
CA CYS A 173 2.02 16.23 9.22
C CYS A 173 0.67 15.52 9.40
N PRO A 174 -0.44 16.28 9.32
CA PRO A 174 -1.77 15.69 9.38
C PRO A 174 -2.00 14.72 8.22
N ILE A 175 -2.46 13.52 8.55
CA ILE A 175 -2.85 12.49 7.61
C ILE A 175 -4.33 12.25 7.76
N GLN A 176 -5.04 12.21 6.66
CA GLN A 176 -6.45 11.92 6.59
C GLN A 176 -6.67 10.55 5.94
N MET A 177 -7.58 9.78 6.50
CA MET A 177 -7.98 8.48 5.95
C MET A 177 -9.46 8.47 5.58
N LEU A 178 -9.77 8.04 4.37
CA LEU A 178 -11.13 7.88 3.86
C LEU A 178 -11.41 6.40 3.70
N VAL A 179 -12.24 5.86 4.59
CA VAL A 179 -12.54 4.43 4.65
C VAL A 179 -13.83 4.14 3.89
N GLY A 180 -13.69 3.45 2.76
CA GLY A 180 -14.81 3.04 1.92
C GLY A 180 -15.70 1.99 2.56
N LYS A 181 -16.87 1.74 1.96
CA LYS A 181 -17.84 0.75 2.39
C LYS A 181 -17.22 -0.64 2.50
N ARG A 182 -17.62 -1.38 3.55
CA ARG A 182 -17.26 -2.80 3.68
C ARG A 182 -17.88 -3.64 2.55
N VAL A 183 -17.07 -4.45 1.90
CA VAL A 183 -17.49 -5.45 0.92
C VAL A 183 -17.06 -6.84 1.36
N GLN A 184 -17.75 -7.87 0.88
CA GLN A 184 -17.49 -9.25 1.33
C GLN A 184 -16.24 -9.86 0.71
N ASP A 185 -15.94 -9.51 -0.53
CA ASP A 185 -14.85 -10.08 -1.32
C ASP A 185 -14.18 -9.03 -2.19
N ILE A 186 -12.91 -9.27 -2.53
CA ILE A 186 -12.10 -8.38 -3.36
C ILE A 186 -12.70 -8.11 -4.75
N SER A 187 -13.51 -9.01 -5.29
CA SER A 187 -14.20 -8.79 -6.56
C SER A 187 -15.21 -7.63 -6.52
N ALA A 188 -15.65 -7.24 -5.32
CA ALA A 188 -16.55 -6.10 -5.11
C ALA A 188 -15.82 -4.83 -4.65
N ILE A 189 -14.49 -4.82 -4.63
CA ILE A 189 -13.68 -3.72 -4.07
C ILE A 189 -13.92 -2.37 -4.78
N SER A 190 -14.31 -2.40 -6.05
CA SER A 190 -14.71 -1.19 -6.80
C SER A 190 -15.81 -0.40 -6.12
N LYS A 191 -16.74 -1.09 -5.43
CA LYS A 191 -17.81 -0.43 -4.66
C LYS A 191 -17.28 0.26 -3.42
N SER A 192 -16.28 -0.34 -2.76
CA SER A 192 -15.61 0.29 -1.63
C SER A 192 -14.82 1.52 -2.07
N TYR A 193 -14.08 1.40 -3.16
CA TYR A 193 -13.35 2.49 -3.79
C TYR A 193 -14.27 3.67 -4.17
N SER A 194 -15.35 3.41 -4.89
CA SER A 194 -16.29 4.46 -5.26
C SER A 194 -16.87 5.21 -4.07
N THR A 195 -17.11 4.52 -2.94
CA THR A 195 -17.61 5.17 -1.72
C THR A 195 -16.54 5.99 -1.00
N ALA A 196 -15.25 5.61 -1.05
CA ALA A 196 -14.16 6.44 -0.58
C ALA A 196 -14.01 7.72 -1.43
N CYS A 197 -14.13 7.61 -2.76
CA CYS A 197 -14.15 8.78 -3.65
C CYS A 197 -15.35 9.72 -3.36
N ILE A 198 -16.51 9.17 -3.01
CA ILE A 198 -17.67 9.98 -2.58
C ILE A 198 -17.34 10.72 -1.28
N LEU A 199 -16.72 10.06 -0.29
CA LEU A 199 -16.26 10.71 0.93
C LEU A 199 -15.38 11.92 0.63
N LYS A 200 -14.41 11.77 -0.26
CA LYS A 200 -13.49 12.85 -0.67
C LYS A 200 -14.26 14.12 -1.13
N SER A 201 -15.37 13.93 -1.82
CA SER A 201 -16.23 15.04 -2.26
C SER A 201 -17.06 15.65 -1.13
N ILE A 202 -17.40 14.88 -0.10
CA ILE A 202 -18.27 15.29 1.00
C ILE A 202 -17.49 16.01 2.11
N ILE A 203 -16.28 15.52 2.43
CA ILE A 203 -15.49 16.00 3.57
C ILE A 203 -15.12 17.49 3.50
N ALA A 204 -15.09 18.06 2.29
CA ALA A 204 -14.85 19.52 2.11
C ALA A 204 -15.84 20.37 2.91
N PHE A 205 -17.01 19.83 3.26
CA PHE A 205 -18.10 20.53 3.95
C PHE A 205 -18.28 20.08 5.41
N HIS A 206 -17.45 19.12 5.89
CA HIS A 206 -17.55 18.55 7.23
C HIS A 206 -16.43 19.05 8.17
N PRO A 207 -16.64 18.99 9.50
CA PRO A 207 -15.58 19.22 10.46
C PRO A 207 -14.38 18.33 10.19
N LYS A 208 -13.16 18.88 10.26
CA LYS A 208 -11.95 18.10 10.03
C LYS A 208 -11.83 16.96 11.04
N LYS A 209 -11.75 15.75 10.52
CA LYS A 209 -11.47 14.49 11.25
C LYS A 209 -10.25 13.83 10.63
N ASP A 210 -9.54 13.04 11.39
CA ASP A 210 -8.41 12.28 10.87
C ASP A 210 -8.87 11.04 10.07
N ILE A 211 -10.03 10.46 10.45
CA ILE A 211 -10.58 9.27 9.78
C ILE A 211 -12.08 9.46 9.51
N TYR A 212 -12.48 9.26 8.27
CA TYR A 212 -13.88 9.26 7.84
C TYR A 212 -14.29 7.86 7.39
N TYR A 213 -15.43 7.40 7.88
CA TYR A 213 -16.03 6.11 7.51
C TYR A 213 -17.29 6.35 6.68
N TYR A 214 -17.36 5.76 5.50
CA TYR A 214 -18.54 5.96 4.61
C TYR A 214 -19.84 5.64 5.31
N GLU A 215 -19.93 4.53 6.06
CA GLU A 215 -21.17 4.14 6.75
C GLU A 215 -21.59 5.15 7.83
N LYS A 216 -20.65 5.83 8.47
CA LYS A 216 -20.96 6.83 9.52
C LYS A 216 -21.41 8.15 8.90
N GLU A 217 -20.72 8.58 7.85
CA GLU A 217 -21.03 9.86 7.19
C GLU A 217 -22.28 9.75 6.31
N ALA A 218 -22.57 8.60 5.69
CA ALA A 218 -23.76 8.38 4.90
C ALA A 218 -25.04 8.39 5.75
N GLN A 219 -24.99 7.88 7.01
CA GLN A 219 -26.12 7.91 7.93
C GLN A 219 -26.50 9.33 8.38
N VAL A 220 -25.51 10.21 8.48
CA VAL A 220 -25.76 11.63 8.83
C VAL A 220 -26.46 12.37 7.68
N ASN A 221 -26.29 11.89 6.46
CA ASN A 221 -26.82 12.53 5.24
C ASN A 221 -28.18 11.97 4.77
N GLU A 222 -28.81 11.03 5.48
CA GLU A 222 -30.19 10.61 5.13
C GLU A 222 -31.22 11.75 5.25
N SER A 223 -30.85 12.85 5.92
CA SER A 223 -31.62 14.11 5.95
C SER A 223 -31.05 15.22 5.06
N GLY A 224 -29.96 14.99 4.35
CA GLY A 224 -29.27 15.97 3.50
C GLY A 224 -28.96 15.40 2.12
N ILE A 225 -29.13 16.20 1.09
CA ILE A 225 -28.88 15.87 -0.31
C ILE A 225 -27.44 15.36 -0.46
N VAL A 226 -27.29 14.06 -0.80
CA VAL A 226 -26.00 13.51 -1.22
C VAL A 226 -25.67 14.11 -2.59
N LEU A 227 -24.85 15.14 -2.60
CA LEU A 227 -24.28 15.70 -3.83
C LEU A 227 -23.26 14.70 -4.36
N CYS A 228 -23.67 13.76 -5.19
CA CYS A 228 -22.75 12.93 -5.95
C CYS A 228 -22.01 13.79 -6.99
N LYS A 229 -20.84 13.35 -7.45
CA LYS A 229 -20.02 14.07 -8.44
C LYS A 229 -20.87 14.51 -9.66
N ASN A 230 -21.76 13.67 -10.14
CA ASN A 230 -22.69 13.99 -11.24
C ASN A 230 -23.64 15.16 -10.90
N CYS A 231 -24.07 15.29 -9.63
CA CYS A 231 -24.89 16.41 -9.18
C CYS A 231 -24.07 17.69 -9.10
N LEU A 232 -22.83 17.63 -8.65
CA LEU A 232 -21.89 18.76 -8.62
C LEU A 232 -21.55 19.23 -10.04
N ASP A 233 -21.20 18.33 -10.95
CA ASP A 233 -20.92 18.64 -12.36
C ASP A 233 -22.15 19.23 -13.06
N THR A 234 -23.36 18.76 -12.72
CA THR A 234 -24.63 19.31 -13.21
C THR A 234 -24.89 20.72 -12.64
N LEU A 235 -24.58 20.93 -11.37
CA LEU A 235 -24.71 22.23 -10.69
C LEU A 235 -23.72 23.25 -11.25
N ILE A 236 -22.44 22.87 -11.40
CA ILE A 236 -21.40 23.70 -12.00
C ILE A 236 -21.77 24.06 -13.44
N GLY A 237 -22.21 23.09 -14.26
CA GLY A 237 -22.67 23.35 -15.61
C GLY A 237 -23.94 24.20 -15.71
N ALA A 238 -24.79 24.20 -14.67
CA ALA A 238 -25.95 25.08 -14.57
C ALA A 238 -25.56 26.52 -14.19
N ILE A 239 -24.57 26.68 -13.30
CA ILE A 239 -24.03 27.99 -12.89
C ILE A 239 -23.32 28.66 -14.08
N GLU A 240 -22.45 27.93 -14.80
CA GLU A 240 -21.76 28.43 -15.98
C GLU A 240 -22.71 28.83 -17.12
N LYS A 241 -23.89 28.20 -17.21
CA LYS A 241 -24.92 28.58 -18.19
C LYS A 241 -25.73 29.81 -17.78
N ASN A 242 -25.78 30.12 -16.51
CA ASN A 242 -26.54 31.29 -15.98
C ASN A 242 -25.70 32.57 -15.87
N GLU A 243 -24.38 32.52 -16.05
CA GLU A 243 -23.51 33.71 -16.14
C GLU A 243 -23.44 34.32 -17.53
N LYS A 244 -24.35 33.95 -18.44
CA LYS A 244 -24.64 34.62 -19.70
C LYS A 244 -26.05 35.18 -19.66
#